data_da65cfc52c2f995bf276fb1ce544ed00
#
_entry.id   da65cfc52c2f995bf276fb1ce544ed00
#
_cell.length_a   1.000
_cell.length_b   1.000
_cell.length_c   1.000
_cell.angle_alpha   90.00
_cell.angle_beta   90.00
_cell.angle_gamma   90.00
#
_symmetry.space_group_name_H-M   'P 1'
#
loop_
_entity.id
_entity.type
_entity.pdbx_description
1 polymer ?
#
loop_
_entity_poly.entity_id
_entity_poly.type
_entity_poly.pdbx_seq_one_letter_code
_entity_poly.pdbx_strand_id
1 'polypeptide(L)'
;VVPEFAEGGKSRISLDLRPELTNSFQVAHGGLIMTLLDFAMAAAARSTFNHPLGAITIDMTASFLQPTVGKIVVEGFVLKSGKTINYCEAVVLNEKGEVTAKSSGTFVLRRG
;
A
#
# COMPACT_ATOMS: atom_id res chain seq x y z
N VAL A 1 -1.64 -11.06 6.60
CA VAL A 1 -1.05 -10.35 5.46
C VAL A 1 -0.09 -11.28 4.73
N VAL A 2 -0.28 -11.40 3.45
CA VAL A 2 0.56 -12.25 2.62
C VAL A 2 1.24 -11.39 1.56
N PRO A 3 2.54 -11.09 1.71
CA PRO A 3 3.29 -10.40 0.66
C PRO A 3 3.40 -11.31 -0.57
N GLU A 4 3.01 -10.82 -1.74
CA GLU A 4 3.10 -11.60 -2.97
C GLU A 4 4.35 -11.26 -3.75
N PHE A 5 4.67 -9.96 -3.90
CA PHE A 5 5.91 -9.54 -4.53
C PHE A 5 6.21 -8.07 -4.23
N ALA A 6 7.47 -7.70 -4.43
CA ALA A 6 7.92 -6.31 -4.46
C ALA A 6 9.15 -6.27 -5.37
N GLU A 7 8.99 -5.74 -6.58
CA GLU A 7 10.08 -5.66 -7.54
C GLU A 7 9.81 -4.61 -8.61
N GLY A 8 10.87 -3.99 -9.10
CA GLY A 8 10.78 -3.05 -10.22
C GLY A 8 9.88 -1.86 -9.98
N GLY A 9 9.71 -1.40 -8.74
CA GLY A 9 8.83 -0.29 -8.42
C GLY A 9 7.37 -0.67 -8.25
N LYS A 10 7.09 -1.97 -8.08
CA LYS A 10 5.73 -2.47 -7.86
C LYS A 10 5.71 -3.40 -6.67
N SER A 11 4.58 -3.45 -5.98
CA SER A 11 4.38 -4.37 -4.87
C SER A 11 2.95 -4.87 -4.86
N ARG A 12 2.74 -6.01 -4.22
CA ARG A 12 1.42 -6.58 -4.06
C ARG A 12 1.37 -7.36 -2.74
N ILE A 13 0.34 -7.09 -1.97
CA ILE A 13 0.07 -7.87 -0.76
C ILE A 13 -1.39 -8.27 -0.77
N SER A 14 -1.69 -9.39 -0.13
CA SER A 14 -3.07 -9.84 0.01
C SER A 14 -3.39 -10.05 1.48
N LEU A 15 -4.65 -9.91 1.83
CA LEU A 15 -5.13 -10.02 3.19
C LEU A 15 -6.57 -10.49 3.18
N ASP A 16 -6.87 -11.46 4.05
CA ASP A 16 -8.24 -11.88 4.30
C ASP A 16 -8.70 -11.17 5.57
N LEU A 17 -9.67 -10.27 5.45
CA LEU A 17 -10.15 -9.48 6.57
C LEU A 17 -10.97 -10.34 7.51
N ARG A 18 -10.43 -10.55 8.73
CA ARG A 18 -11.10 -11.30 9.78
C ARG A 18 -12.00 -10.37 10.59
N PRO A 19 -12.98 -10.94 11.32
CA PRO A 19 -13.86 -10.11 12.14
C PRO A 19 -13.15 -9.15 13.09
N GLU A 20 -12.04 -9.56 13.68
CA GLU A 20 -11.27 -8.71 14.60
C GLU A 20 -10.57 -7.53 13.93
N LEU A 21 -10.49 -7.53 12.59
CA LEU A 21 -9.89 -6.45 11.82
C LEU A 21 -10.94 -5.51 11.22
N THR A 22 -12.21 -5.71 11.58
CA THR A 22 -13.31 -4.91 11.03
C THR A 22 -14.03 -4.17 12.16
N ASN A 23 -14.83 -3.17 11.77
CA ASN A 23 -15.69 -2.48 12.72
C ASN A 23 -16.99 -3.28 12.91
N SER A 24 -17.97 -2.72 13.67
CA SER A 24 -19.23 -3.40 13.96
C SER A 24 -20.07 -3.75 12.73
N PHE A 25 -19.73 -3.21 11.56
CA PHE A 25 -20.41 -3.47 10.30
C PHE A 25 -19.65 -4.47 9.42
N GLN A 26 -18.63 -5.13 9.96
CA GLN A 26 -17.77 -6.06 9.22
C GLN A 26 -16.97 -5.36 8.11
N VAL A 27 -16.65 -4.09 8.32
CA VAL A 27 -15.87 -3.27 7.38
C VAL A 27 -14.52 -2.95 7.99
N ALA A 28 -13.45 -3.03 7.20
CA ALA A 28 -12.11 -2.73 7.68
C ALA A 28 -12.01 -1.29 8.20
N HIS A 29 -11.30 -1.12 9.31
CA HIS A 29 -11.04 0.20 9.86
C HIS A 29 -10.18 1.03 8.92
N GLY A 30 -10.47 2.33 8.82
CA GLY A 30 -9.71 3.25 7.97
C GLY A 30 -8.23 3.27 8.32
N GLY A 31 -7.89 3.19 9.62
CA GLY A 31 -6.49 3.14 10.05
C GLY A 31 -5.74 1.92 9.55
N LEU A 32 -6.41 0.77 9.53
CA LEU A 32 -5.82 -0.45 8.96
C LEU A 32 -5.57 -0.28 7.46
N ILE A 33 -6.55 0.25 6.74
CA ILE A 33 -6.42 0.45 5.30
C ILE A 33 -5.28 1.44 5.00
N MET A 34 -5.16 2.52 5.75
CA MET A 34 -4.05 3.47 5.57
C MET A 34 -2.70 2.81 5.81
N THR A 35 -2.60 1.95 6.82
CA THR A 35 -1.37 1.21 7.10
C THR A 35 -0.99 0.29 5.95
N LEU A 36 -1.97 -0.41 5.38
CA LEU A 36 -1.73 -1.31 4.26
C LEU A 36 -1.31 -0.54 3.01
N LEU A 37 -1.93 0.59 2.74
CA LEU A 37 -1.58 1.44 1.61
C LEU A 37 -0.15 1.98 1.76
N ASP A 38 0.20 2.47 2.96
CA ASP A 38 1.54 2.96 3.25
C ASP A 38 2.58 1.84 3.06
N PHE A 39 2.30 0.66 3.59
CA PHE A 39 3.19 -0.49 3.46
C PHE A 39 3.42 -0.85 1.98
N ALA A 40 2.36 -0.89 1.19
CA ALA A 40 2.45 -1.25 -0.22
C ALA A 40 3.28 -0.23 -1.01
N MET A 41 3.08 1.07 -0.75
CA MET A 41 3.85 2.12 -1.38
C MET A 41 5.33 2.05 -0.98
N ALA A 42 5.59 1.85 0.32
CA ALA A 42 6.96 1.74 0.82
C ALA A 42 7.69 0.54 0.21
N ALA A 43 7.02 -0.60 0.10
CA ALA A 43 7.59 -1.79 -0.51
C ALA A 43 7.90 -1.55 -1.98
N ALA A 44 6.99 -0.88 -2.70
CA ALA A 44 7.23 -0.53 -4.11
C ALA A 44 8.44 0.40 -4.25
N ALA A 45 8.54 1.41 -3.39
CA ALA A 45 9.66 2.35 -3.41
C ALA A 45 10.99 1.64 -3.14
N ARG A 46 11.04 0.77 -2.12
CA ARG A 46 12.25 0.03 -1.79
C ARG A 46 12.70 -0.89 -2.91
N SER A 47 11.75 -1.41 -3.68
CA SER A 47 12.05 -2.35 -4.76
C SER A 47 12.75 -1.71 -5.96
N THR A 48 12.86 -0.38 -6.00
CA THR A 48 13.56 0.31 -7.08
C THR A 48 15.07 0.27 -6.95
N PHE A 49 15.61 -0.18 -5.80
CA PHE A 49 17.05 -0.27 -5.55
C PHE A 49 17.41 -1.67 -5.07
N ASN A 50 18.68 -2.07 -5.36
CA ASN A 50 19.15 -3.40 -4.99
C ASN A 50 19.26 -3.61 -3.47
N HIS A 51 19.69 -2.59 -2.72
CA HIS A 51 19.96 -2.73 -1.29
C HIS A 51 19.47 -1.52 -0.51
N PRO A 52 18.16 -1.24 -0.52
CA PRO A 52 17.64 -0.11 0.25
C PRO A 52 17.59 -0.43 1.74
N LEU A 53 17.98 0.52 2.59
CA LEU A 53 17.86 0.39 4.04
C LEU A 53 16.43 0.56 4.53
N GLY A 54 15.60 1.17 3.72
CA GLY A 54 14.20 1.38 4.05
C GLY A 54 13.64 2.62 3.37
N ALA A 55 12.35 2.80 3.51
CA ALA A 55 11.66 3.96 2.96
C ALA A 55 10.99 4.72 4.10
N ILE A 56 11.12 6.03 4.10
CA ILE A 56 10.50 6.91 5.08
C ILE A 56 9.39 7.67 4.40
N THR A 57 8.18 7.60 4.96
CA THR A 57 7.03 8.32 4.44
C THR A 57 7.17 9.80 4.78
N ILE A 58 7.15 10.66 3.77
CA ILE A 58 7.15 12.11 3.95
C ILE A 58 5.73 12.60 4.08
N ASP A 59 4.87 12.15 3.19
CA ASP A 59 3.44 12.46 3.23
C ASP A 59 2.67 11.33 2.56
N MET A 60 1.38 11.25 2.85
CA MET A 60 0.48 10.41 2.10
C MET A 60 -0.94 10.95 2.20
N THR A 61 -1.69 10.75 1.13
CA THR A 61 -3.10 11.09 1.07
C THR A 61 -3.87 9.85 0.67
N ALA A 62 -4.95 9.56 1.37
CA ALA A 62 -5.77 8.39 1.09
C ALA A 62 -7.22 8.80 0.88
N SER A 63 -7.88 8.12 -0.05
CA SER A 63 -9.30 8.29 -0.32
C SER A 63 -9.99 6.94 -0.14
N PHE A 64 -11.07 6.94 0.62
CA PHE A 64 -11.86 5.75 0.90
C PHE A 64 -13.13 5.84 0.06
N LEU A 65 -13.23 4.99 -0.95
CA LEU A 65 -14.26 5.09 -1.98
C LEU A 65 -15.50 4.25 -1.68
N GLN A 66 -15.31 3.11 -1.02
CA GLN A 66 -16.39 2.21 -0.63
C GLN A 66 -15.92 1.28 0.47
N PRO A 67 -16.85 0.62 1.18
CA PRO A 67 -16.47 -0.31 2.25
C PRO A 67 -15.55 -1.41 1.75
N THR A 68 -14.56 -1.76 2.57
CA THR A 68 -13.58 -2.80 2.27
C THR A 68 -13.85 -4.01 3.16
N VAL A 69 -14.21 -5.14 2.55
CA VAL A 69 -14.55 -6.37 3.28
C VAL A 69 -13.96 -7.59 2.58
N GLY A 70 -13.79 -8.67 3.33
CA GLY A 70 -13.37 -9.96 2.79
C GLY A 70 -11.93 -9.98 2.34
N LYS A 71 -11.69 -10.72 1.28
CA LYS A 71 -10.34 -10.83 0.71
C LYS A 71 -10.03 -9.60 -0.12
N ILE A 72 -8.86 -9.02 0.14
CA ILE A 72 -8.43 -7.82 -0.55
C ILE A 72 -7.02 -8.00 -1.06
N VAL A 73 -6.69 -7.23 -2.09
CA VAL A 73 -5.35 -7.11 -2.63
C VAL A 73 -4.98 -5.64 -2.58
N VAL A 74 -3.78 -5.34 -2.09
CA VAL A 74 -3.25 -3.98 -2.08
C VAL A 74 -2.05 -3.95 -3.01
N GLU A 75 -2.13 -3.08 -4.00
CA GLU A 75 -1.06 -2.94 -5.00
C GLU A 75 -0.43 -1.56 -4.88
N GLY A 76 0.89 -1.54 -4.78
CA GLY A 76 1.65 -0.29 -4.74
C GLY A 76 2.53 -0.18 -5.97
N PHE A 77 2.77 1.05 -6.41
CA PHE A 77 3.64 1.28 -7.56
C PHE A 77 4.26 2.66 -7.49
N VAL A 78 5.48 2.75 -8.01
CA VAL A 78 6.24 3.99 -8.09
C VAL A 78 5.84 4.69 -9.38
N LEU A 79 5.36 5.93 -9.25
CA LEU A 79 5.03 6.76 -10.41
C LEU A 79 6.27 7.46 -10.96
N LYS A 80 7.14 7.92 -10.06
CA LYS A 80 8.36 8.60 -10.43
C LYS A 80 9.42 8.34 -9.40
N SER A 81 10.57 7.85 -9.83
CA SER A 81 11.70 7.57 -8.97
C SER A 81 12.81 8.60 -9.21
N GLY A 82 13.15 9.36 -8.18
CA GLY A 82 14.29 10.25 -8.18
C GLY A 82 15.46 9.62 -7.46
N LYS A 83 16.55 10.36 -7.28
CA LYS A 83 17.72 9.85 -6.55
C LYS A 83 17.41 9.57 -5.09
N THR A 84 16.57 10.39 -4.49
CA THR A 84 16.24 10.32 -3.07
C THR A 84 14.75 10.18 -2.84
N ILE A 85 13.94 10.85 -3.66
CA ILE A 85 12.50 10.95 -3.47
C ILE A 85 11.77 10.12 -4.52
N ASN A 86 10.78 9.36 -4.04
CA ASN A 86 9.92 8.54 -4.90
C ASN A 86 8.47 8.93 -4.67
N TYR A 87 7.76 9.14 -5.77
CA TYR A 87 6.32 9.36 -5.74
C TYR A 87 5.63 8.04 -6.04
N CYS A 88 4.73 7.64 -5.15
CA CYS A 88 4.06 6.34 -5.23
C CYS A 88 2.56 6.48 -5.18
N GLU A 89 1.88 5.46 -5.68
CA GLU A 89 0.45 5.27 -5.48
C GLU A 89 0.20 3.85 -5.02
N ALA A 90 -0.96 3.64 -4.40
CA ALA A 90 -1.43 2.31 -4.07
C ALA A 90 -2.95 2.28 -4.15
N VAL A 91 -3.47 1.09 -4.40
CA VAL A 91 -4.92 0.86 -4.45
C VAL A 91 -5.24 -0.38 -3.66
N VAL A 92 -6.45 -0.40 -3.07
CA VAL A 92 -7.01 -1.59 -2.46
C VAL A 92 -8.11 -2.10 -3.40
N LEU A 93 -8.02 -3.37 -3.75
CA LEU A 93 -8.99 -4.03 -4.62
C LEU A 93 -9.74 -5.08 -3.82
N ASN A 94 -11.07 -5.12 -3.98
CA ASN A 94 -11.89 -6.16 -3.37
C ASN A 94 -11.92 -7.41 -4.25
N GLU A 95 -12.71 -8.42 -3.86
CA GLU A 95 -12.79 -9.69 -4.59
C GLU A 95 -13.32 -9.51 -6.02
N LYS A 96 -14.06 -8.46 -6.27
CA LYS A 96 -14.60 -8.15 -7.61
C LYS A 96 -13.64 -7.35 -8.46
N GLY A 97 -12.48 -7.00 -7.92
CA GLY A 97 -11.51 -6.17 -8.64
C GLY A 97 -11.83 -4.69 -8.61
N GLU A 98 -12.75 -4.27 -7.75
CA GLU A 98 -13.13 -2.86 -7.63
C GLU A 98 -12.19 -2.15 -6.66
N VAL A 99 -11.84 -0.90 -6.97
CA VAL A 99 -11.01 -0.08 -6.09
C VAL A 99 -11.86 0.42 -4.91
N THR A 100 -11.50 0.00 -3.71
CA THR A 100 -12.22 0.42 -2.50
C THR A 100 -11.51 1.56 -1.79
N ALA A 101 -10.21 1.70 -1.98
CA ALA A 101 -9.43 2.81 -1.43
C ALA A 101 -8.24 3.06 -2.33
N LYS A 102 -7.73 4.28 -2.29
CA LYS A 102 -6.61 4.70 -3.12
C LYS A 102 -5.76 5.68 -2.33
N SER A 103 -4.44 5.65 -2.56
CA SER A 103 -3.54 6.59 -1.92
C SER A 103 -2.47 7.06 -2.88
N SER A 104 -1.86 8.20 -2.53
CA SER A 104 -0.62 8.66 -3.12
C SER A 104 0.29 9.10 -1.99
N GLY A 105 1.59 9.03 -2.22
CA GLY A 105 2.54 9.40 -1.18
C GLY A 105 3.92 9.67 -1.72
N THR A 106 4.71 10.37 -0.90
CA THR A 106 6.09 10.70 -1.19
C THR A 106 6.97 9.99 -0.18
N PHE A 107 8.01 9.31 -0.67
CA PHE A 107 8.91 8.54 0.17
C PHE A 107 10.35 8.94 -0.08
N VAL A 108 11.13 8.94 1.00
CA VAL A 108 12.59 9.08 0.93
C VAL A 108 13.20 7.72 1.17
N LEU A 109 14.06 7.28 0.26
CA LEU A 109 14.76 6.02 0.41
C LEU A 109 16.07 6.23 1.16
N ARG A 110 16.29 5.41 2.18
CA ARG A 110 17.55 5.40 2.91
C ARG A 110 18.49 4.45 2.19
N ARG A 111 19.65 5.00 1.80
CA ARG A 111 20.70 4.22 1.15
C ARG A 111 21.84 4.02 2.13
N GLY A 112 22.26 2.79 2.24
CA GLY A 112 23.37 2.44 3.09
C GLY A 112 24.69 3.00 2.63
#